data_825b130960b5fe2de51a1950b979e6dd
#
_entry.id   825b130960b5fe2de51a1950b979e6dd
#
_cell.length_a   1.000
_cell.length_b   1.000
_cell.length_c   1.000
_cell.angle_alpha   90.00
_cell.angle_beta   90.00
_cell.angle_gamma   90.00
#
_symmetry.space_group_name_H-M   'P 1'
#
loop_
_entity.id
_entity.type
_entity.pdbx_description
1 polymer ?
#
loop_
_entity_poly.entity_id
_entity_poly.type
_entity_poly.pdbx_seq_one_letter_code
_entity_poly.pdbx_strand_id
1 'polypeptide(L)'
;LTVVDAFTQLGAEAYICRSKKNATPLLVKGPIKPNQTIVTDGALSQYISGIMMAASRLEGVTNIELTNPKEIPFLVMTKQWLESLGVKLEISEDFKHIKVYGPTQMKAFDRTIPSDWEAVAFPLIAALLTDSEIVIDNVDNSGSQGDKAIVDVLKAVGADIEEDANTNSLIVRGGTKSRTPFGRLSTEKLENNELRVNISGFPDAICALA
;
A
#
# COMPACT_ATOMS: atom_id res chain seq x y z
N LEU A 1 8.31 -20.69 1.83
CA LEU A 1 7.99 -19.25 1.68
C LEU A 1 7.25 -19.03 0.37
N THR A 2 6.09 -18.43 0.40
CA THR A 2 5.23 -18.17 -0.77
C THR A 2 5.97 -17.49 -1.92
N VAL A 3 6.87 -16.56 -1.65
CA VAL A 3 7.68 -15.89 -2.66
C VAL A 3 8.62 -16.86 -3.41
N VAL A 4 9.21 -17.84 -2.72
CA VAL A 4 10.07 -18.85 -3.35
C VAL A 4 9.26 -19.74 -4.30
N ASP A 5 8.07 -20.17 -3.84
CA ASP A 5 7.17 -20.98 -4.63
C ASP A 5 6.70 -20.24 -5.90
N ALA A 6 6.38 -18.95 -5.77
CA ALA A 6 6.00 -18.09 -6.88
C ALA A 6 7.14 -17.98 -7.93
N PHE A 7 8.39 -17.73 -7.51
CA PHE A 7 9.53 -17.69 -8.43
C PHE A 7 9.79 -19.04 -9.10
N THR A 8 9.62 -20.14 -8.38
CA THR A 8 9.76 -21.49 -8.95
C THR A 8 8.70 -21.76 -10.02
N GLN A 9 7.44 -21.39 -9.78
CA GLN A 9 6.36 -21.48 -10.76
C GLN A 9 6.63 -20.61 -12.00
N LEU A 10 7.32 -19.46 -11.82
CA LEU A 10 7.79 -18.62 -12.93
C LEU A 10 9.00 -19.21 -13.66
N GLY A 11 9.50 -20.35 -13.22
CA GLY A 11 10.61 -21.08 -13.86
C GLY A 11 12.01 -20.61 -13.47
N ALA A 12 12.13 -19.79 -12.44
CA ALA A 12 13.43 -19.47 -11.83
C ALA A 12 13.85 -20.55 -10.83
N GLU A 13 15.15 -20.63 -10.56
CA GLU A 13 15.68 -21.40 -9.44
C GLU A 13 15.62 -20.54 -8.17
N ALA A 14 14.87 -21.00 -7.15
CA ALA A 14 14.73 -20.24 -5.90
C ALA A 14 14.86 -21.17 -4.69
N TYR A 15 15.66 -20.77 -3.72
CA TYR A 15 16.00 -21.61 -2.55
C TYR A 15 15.99 -20.79 -1.27
N ILE A 16 15.56 -21.45 -0.17
CA ILE A 16 15.67 -20.93 1.20
C ILE A 16 17.00 -21.42 1.78
N CYS A 17 17.93 -20.51 2.05
CA CYS A 17 19.25 -20.89 2.58
C CYS A 17 19.18 -21.45 4.02
N ARG A 18 18.16 -21.05 4.79
CA ARG A 18 17.89 -21.54 6.14
C ARG A 18 16.64 -22.42 6.18
N SER A 19 16.62 -23.51 5.44
CA SER A 19 15.45 -24.38 5.24
C SER A 19 14.78 -24.83 6.55
N LYS A 20 15.57 -25.20 7.57
CA LYS A 20 15.04 -25.60 8.90
C LYS A 20 14.26 -24.50 9.62
N LYS A 21 14.51 -23.23 9.32
CA LYS A 21 13.84 -22.06 9.92
C LYS A 21 12.81 -21.45 8.98
N ASN A 22 12.70 -21.94 7.74
CA ASN A 22 11.88 -21.36 6.68
C ASN A 22 12.05 -19.82 6.58
N ALA A 23 13.28 -19.35 6.60
CA ALA A 23 13.64 -17.95 6.74
C ALA A 23 14.76 -17.54 5.77
N THR A 24 14.85 -16.24 5.53
CA THR A 24 15.94 -15.60 4.75
C THR A 24 17.32 -15.95 5.32
N PRO A 25 18.39 -15.84 4.49
CA PRO A 25 18.40 -15.30 3.14
C PRO A 25 17.82 -16.25 2.08
N LEU A 26 17.38 -15.68 0.96
CA LEU A 26 16.95 -16.42 -0.22
C LEU A 26 18.05 -16.37 -1.28
N LEU A 27 18.18 -17.44 -2.04
CA LEU A 27 18.97 -17.48 -3.27
C LEU A 27 17.99 -17.58 -4.44
N VAL A 28 18.07 -16.65 -5.38
CA VAL A 28 17.25 -16.65 -6.59
C VAL A 28 18.17 -16.55 -7.80
N LYS A 29 17.97 -17.44 -8.76
CA LYS A 29 18.69 -17.45 -10.04
C LYS A 29 17.67 -17.46 -11.16
N GLY A 30 17.67 -16.38 -11.96
CA GLY A 30 16.83 -16.26 -13.17
C GLY A 30 17.38 -17.00 -14.37
N PRO A 31 16.75 -16.80 -15.52
CA PRO A 31 15.61 -15.91 -15.74
C PRO A 31 14.26 -16.52 -15.33
N ILE A 32 13.27 -15.68 -15.10
CA ILE A 32 11.86 -16.10 -15.12
C ILE A 32 11.42 -16.32 -16.57
N LYS A 33 10.47 -17.23 -16.78
CA LYS A 33 10.02 -17.64 -18.13
C LYS A 33 8.75 -16.91 -18.55
N PRO A 34 8.56 -16.63 -19.84
CA PRO A 34 7.32 -16.06 -20.37
C PRO A 34 6.15 -17.05 -20.31
N ASN A 35 4.93 -16.52 -20.43
CA ASN A 35 3.68 -17.29 -20.52
C ASN A 35 3.45 -18.28 -19.37
N GLN A 36 3.85 -17.90 -18.16
CA GLN A 36 3.61 -18.74 -16.97
C GLN A 36 2.30 -18.36 -16.27
N THR A 37 1.74 -19.34 -15.57
CA THR A 37 0.68 -19.12 -14.57
C THR A 37 1.24 -19.45 -13.21
N ILE A 38 1.02 -18.55 -12.25
CA ILE A 38 1.37 -18.78 -10.85
C ILE A 38 0.11 -18.75 -9.98
N VAL A 39 0.07 -19.64 -9.00
CA VAL A 39 -0.95 -19.65 -7.94
C VAL A 39 -0.26 -19.39 -6.62
N THR A 40 -0.68 -18.35 -5.92
CA THR A 40 -0.03 -17.94 -4.66
C THR A 40 -1.02 -17.31 -3.69
N ASP A 41 -0.63 -17.14 -2.43
CA ASP A 41 -1.52 -16.65 -1.38
C ASP A 41 -2.01 -15.22 -1.65
N GLY A 42 -1.12 -14.30 -1.96
CA GLY A 42 -1.48 -12.89 -2.20
C GLY A 42 -1.72 -12.05 -0.95
N ALA A 43 -1.42 -12.57 0.24
CA ALA A 43 -1.60 -11.84 1.50
C ALA A 43 -0.61 -10.67 1.67
N LEU A 44 0.52 -10.69 0.97
CA LEU A 44 1.51 -9.61 0.93
C LEU A 44 1.57 -9.04 -0.48
N SER A 45 1.19 -7.80 -0.65
CA SER A 45 1.12 -7.12 -1.96
C SER A 45 2.49 -6.90 -2.60
N GLN A 46 3.54 -6.73 -1.80
CA GLN A 46 4.87 -6.32 -2.28
C GLN A 46 5.47 -7.29 -3.30
N TYR A 47 5.46 -8.61 -3.05
CA TYR A 47 6.04 -9.55 -4.01
C TYR A 47 5.14 -9.75 -5.24
N ILE A 48 3.81 -9.59 -5.09
CA ILE A 48 2.88 -9.61 -6.22
C ILE A 48 3.16 -8.41 -7.13
N SER A 49 3.28 -7.22 -6.57
CA SER A 49 3.67 -6.00 -7.29
C SER A 49 5.00 -6.17 -8.02
N GLY A 50 6.00 -6.77 -7.35
CA GLY A 50 7.29 -7.10 -7.95
C GLY A 50 7.16 -8.05 -9.14
N ILE A 51 6.32 -9.07 -9.04
CA ILE A 51 6.04 -10.01 -10.15
C ILE A 51 5.32 -9.29 -11.29
N MET A 52 4.32 -8.44 -11.02
CA MET A 52 3.64 -7.65 -12.06
C MET A 52 4.62 -6.76 -12.83
N MET A 53 5.52 -6.08 -12.12
CA MET A 53 6.57 -5.27 -12.75
C MET A 53 7.52 -6.11 -13.62
N ALA A 54 7.99 -7.25 -13.12
CA ALA A 54 8.85 -8.16 -13.88
C ALA A 54 8.14 -8.74 -15.09
N ALA A 55 6.89 -9.18 -14.94
CA ALA A 55 6.07 -9.75 -16.01
C ALA A 55 5.81 -8.77 -17.16
N SER A 56 5.72 -7.48 -16.87
CA SER A 56 5.56 -6.44 -17.90
C SER A 56 6.73 -6.37 -18.91
N ARG A 57 7.87 -6.99 -18.58
CA ARG A 57 9.06 -7.07 -19.43
C ARG A 57 9.19 -8.38 -20.18
N LEU A 58 8.38 -9.40 -19.85
CA LEU A 58 8.41 -10.72 -20.49
C LEU A 58 7.55 -10.72 -21.75
N GLU A 59 7.90 -11.55 -22.70
CA GLU A 59 7.09 -11.78 -23.88
C GLU A 59 5.83 -12.61 -23.54
N GLY A 60 4.67 -12.18 -24.04
CA GLY A 60 3.40 -12.89 -23.89
C GLY A 60 2.61 -12.50 -22.64
N VAL A 61 1.97 -13.48 -21.98
CA VAL A 61 1.05 -13.22 -20.85
C VAL A 61 1.49 -13.99 -19.62
N THR A 62 1.66 -13.27 -18.51
CA THR A 62 1.83 -13.88 -17.19
C THR A 62 0.51 -13.83 -16.46
N ASN A 63 0.01 -14.98 -15.99
CA ASN A 63 -1.20 -15.08 -15.19
C ASN A 63 -0.82 -15.25 -13.71
N ILE A 64 -1.46 -14.47 -12.84
CA ILE A 64 -1.26 -14.52 -11.39
C ILE A 64 -2.62 -14.80 -10.74
N GLU A 65 -2.73 -15.93 -10.07
CA GLU A 65 -3.93 -16.35 -9.33
C GLU A 65 -3.67 -16.23 -7.84
N LEU A 66 -4.48 -15.41 -7.16
CA LEU A 66 -4.36 -15.13 -5.73
C LEU A 66 -5.47 -15.86 -4.98
N THR A 67 -5.10 -16.67 -3.99
CA THR A 67 -6.07 -17.40 -3.17
C THR A 67 -6.64 -16.58 -2.02
N ASN A 68 -5.88 -15.58 -1.53
CA ASN A 68 -6.22 -14.75 -0.39
C ASN A 68 -5.66 -13.32 -0.56
N PRO A 69 -6.10 -12.56 -1.59
CA PRO A 69 -5.58 -11.22 -1.84
C PRO A 69 -5.89 -10.28 -0.66
N LYS A 70 -4.86 -9.61 -0.16
CA LYS A 70 -4.94 -8.56 0.85
C LYS A 70 -4.16 -7.34 0.40
N GLU A 71 -4.18 -6.27 1.19
CA GLU A 71 -3.48 -5.03 0.89
C GLU A 71 -3.82 -4.50 -0.52
N ILE A 72 -5.10 -4.61 -0.90
CA ILE A 72 -5.61 -4.28 -2.23
C ILE A 72 -5.22 -2.86 -2.69
N PRO A 73 -5.21 -1.81 -1.85
CA PRO A 73 -4.80 -0.48 -2.27
C PRO A 73 -3.40 -0.45 -2.91
N PHE A 74 -2.45 -1.24 -2.41
CA PHE A 74 -1.10 -1.29 -2.97
C PHE A 74 -1.03 -2.02 -4.33
N LEU A 75 -1.91 -3.01 -4.54
CA LEU A 75 -2.07 -3.64 -5.87
C LEU A 75 -2.72 -2.67 -6.86
N VAL A 76 -3.69 -1.88 -6.41
CA VAL A 76 -4.31 -0.80 -7.21
C VAL A 76 -3.27 0.24 -7.60
N MET A 77 -2.44 0.68 -6.65
CA MET A 77 -1.36 1.62 -6.91
C MET A 77 -0.38 1.07 -7.96
N THR A 78 0.05 -0.18 -7.81
CA THR A 78 0.93 -0.84 -8.79
C THR A 78 0.28 -0.92 -10.18
N LYS A 79 -1.01 -1.28 -10.25
CA LYS A 79 -1.78 -1.28 -11.49
C LYS A 79 -1.77 0.08 -12.15
N GLN A 80 -2.13 1.14 -11.42
CA GLN A 80 -2.19 2.52 -11.94
C GLN A 80 -0.83 2.98 -12.48
N TRP A 81 0.25 2.68 -11.75
CA TRP A 81 1.61 2.99 -12.22
C TRP A 81 1.95 2.26 -13.52
N LEU A 82 1.73 0.95 -13.59
CA LEU A 82 2.03 0.14 -14.76
C LEU A 82 1.18 0.59 -15.97
N GLU A 83 -0.11 0.83 -15.79
CA GLU A 83 -0.99 1.33 -16.86
C GLU A 83 -0.54 2.72 -17.34
N SER A 84 -0.13 3.61 -16.43
CA SER A 84 0.40 4.94 -16.80
C SER A 84 1.68 4.88 -17.63
N LEU A 85 2.42 3.76 -17.53
CA LEU A 85 3.63 3.49 -18.30
C LEU A 85 3.34 2.68 -19.59
N GLY A 86 2.07 2.41 -19.88
CA GLY A 86 1.61 1.73 -21.10
C GLY A 86 1.54 0.21 -20.98
N VAL A 87 1.66 -0.37 -19.78
CA VAL A 87 1.49 -1.80 -19.56
C VAL A 87 0.01 -2.16 -19.65
N LYS A 88 -0.32 -3.16 -20.46
CA LYS A 88 -1.65 -3.73 -20.50
C LYS A 88 -1.83 -4.73 -19.36
N LEU A 89 -2.87 -4.52 -18.56
CA LEU A 89 -3.25 -5.35 -17.42
C LEU A 89 -4.73 -5.71 -17.48
N GLU A 90 -5.08 -6.90 -17.02
CA GLU A 90 -6.45 -7.31 -16.73
C GLU A 90 -6.49 -7.84 -15.31
N ILE A 91 -7.35 -7.26 -14.48
CA ILE A 91 -7.48 -7.63 -13.05
C ILE A 91 -8.96 -7.82 -12.77
N SER A 92 -9.33 -8.96 -12.17
CA SER A 92 -10.70 -9.22 -11.73
C SER A 92 -11.09 -8.31 -10.56
N GLU A 93 -12.38 -8.04 -10.39
CA GLU A 93 -12.91 -7.17 -9.32
C GLU A 93 -12.52 -7.65 -7.92
N ASP A 94 -12.42 -8.96 -7.73
CA ASP A 94 -12.01 -9.59 -6.47
C ASP A 94 -10.49 -9.72 -6.31
N PHE A 95 -9.71 -9.18 -7.25
CA PHE A 95 -8.24 -9.25 -7.30
C PHE A 95 -7.64 -10.67 -7.30
N LYS A 96 -8.44 -11.69 -7.52
CA LYS A 96 -7.95 -13.07 -7.55
C LYS A 96 -7.25 -13.45 -8.86
N HIS A 97 -7.54 -12.77 -9.93
CA HIS A 97 -6.98 -13.06 -11.25
C HIS A 97 -6.36 -11.80 -11.83
N ILE A 98 -5.05 -11.85 -12.07
CA ILE A 98 -4.26 -10.77 -12.68
C ILE A 98 -3.58 -11.31 -13.90
N LYS A 99 -3.73 -10.61 -15.05
CA LYS A 99 -2.99 -10.89 -16.28
C LYS A 99 -2.12 -9.70 -16.62
N VAL A 100 -0.86 -9.95 -16.82
CA VAL A 100 0.12 -8.95 -17.25
C VAL A 100 0.60 -9.28 -18.65
N TYR A 101 0.45 -8.35 -19.57
CA TYR A 101 0.86 -8.48 -20.96
C TYR A 101 2.18 -7.77 -21.19
N GLY A 102 3.13 -8.43 -21.83
CA GLY A 102 4.44 -7.86 -22.18
C GLY A 102 4.97 -8.42 -23.48
N PRO A 103 6.15 -7.95 -23.94
CA PRO A 103 6.97 -6.93 -23.31
C PRO A 103 6.43 -5.51 -23.58
N THR A 104 6.46 -4.66 -22.57
CA THR A 104 6.12 -3.23 -22.72
C THR A 104 7.39 -2.40 -22.76
N GLN A 105 7.54 -1.58 -23.76
CA GLN A 105 8.58 -0.54 -23.79
C GLN A 105 8.08 0.69 -23.06
N MET A 106 8.43 0.78 -21.78
CA MET A 106 8.06 1.91 -20.94
C MET A 106 8.82 3.16 -21.36
N LYS A 107 8.13 4.31 -21.37
CA LYS A 107 8.74 5.62 -21.61
C LYS A 107 9.29 6.18 -20.31
N ALA A 108 10.36 6.96 -20.41
CA ALA A 108 10.83 7.75 -19.28
C ALA A 108 9.76 8.77 -18.88
N PHE A 109 9.71 9.10 -17.59
CA PHE A 109 8.79 10.08 -17.04
C PHE A 109 9.51 10.99 -16.05
N ASP A 110 8.95 12.16 -15.84
CA ASP A 110 9.33 13.11 -14.81
C ASP A 110 8.07 13.42 -13.98
N ARG A 111 8.12 13.07 -12.71
CA ARG A 111 6.99 13.23 -11.78
C ARG A 111 7.48 13.55 -10.38
N THR A 112 6.79 14.43 -9.70
CA THR A 112 6.91 14.59 -8.26
C THR A 112 6.21 13.41 -7.58
N ILE A 113 6.95 12.66 -6.78
CA ILE A 113 6.38 11.56 -5.99
C ILE A 113 5.74 12.17 -4.74
N PRO A 114 4.45 11.89 -4.46
CA PRO A 114 3.81 12.39 -3.24
C PRO A 114 4.38 11.73 -1.99
N SER A 115 4.09 12.33 -0.83
CA SER A 115 4.49 11.78 0.46
C SER A 115 3.88 10.40 0.68
N ASP A 116 4.62 9.56 1.35
CA ASP A 116 4.19 8.26 1.84
C ASP A 116 3.28 8.43 3.06
N TRP A 117 2.03 7.94 2.96
CA TRP A 117 1.06 8.07 4.06
C TRP A 117 1.44 7.29 5.31
N GLU A 118 2.19 6.19 5.20
CA GLU A 118 2.76 5.52 6.37
C GLU A 118 3.69 6.47 7.13
N ALA A 119 4.59 7.16 6.41
CA ALA A 119 5.48 8.15 7.00
C ALA A 119 4.73 9.38 7.52
N VAL A 120 3.69 9.85 6.83
CA VAL A 120 2.84 10.99 7.24
C VAL A 120 2.11 10.71 8.55
N ALA A 121 1.74 9.47 8.84
CA ALA A 121 1.02 9.10 10.05
C ALA A 121 1.74 9.53 11.33
N PHE A 122 3.05 9.44 11.40
CA PHE A 122 3.82 9.76 12.61
C PHE A 122 3.82 11.25 12.96
N PRO A 123 4.19 12.21 12.08
CA PRO A 123 4.10 13.62 12.40
C PRO A 123 2.66 14.08 12.62
N LEU A 124 1.68 13.46 11.93
CA LEU A 124 0.27 13.73 12.14
C LEU A 124 -0.16 13.40 13.59
N ILE A 125 0.16 12.19 14.08
CA ILE A 125 -0.14 11.81 15.46
C ILE A 125 0.65 12.67 16.44
N ALA A 126 1.93 12.94 16.19
CA ALA A 126 2.74 13.78 17.05
C ALA A 126 2.13 15.18 17.23
N ALA A 127 1.60 15.77 16.15
CA ALA A 127 0.93 17.07 16.24
C ALA A 127 -0.36 17.00 17.07
N LEU A 128 -1.17 15.95 16.91
CA LEU A 128 -2.41 15.78 17.67
C LEU A 128 -2.19 15.56 19.16
N LEU A 129 -1.08 14.94 19.54
CA LEU A 129 -0.74 14.67 20.95
C LEU A 129 0.00 15.80 21.64
N THR A 130 0.38 16.85 20.92
CA THR A 130 1.12 18.01 21.45
C THR A 130 0.35 19.30 21.25
N ASP A 131 0.78 20.39 21.89
CA ASP A 131 0.20 21.73 21.70
C ASP A 131 0.83 22.40 20.47
N SER A 132 0.50 21.90 19.30
CA SER A 132 1.13 22.33 18.04
C SER A 132 0.15 22.48 16.89
N GLU A 133 0.57 23.25 15.89
CA GLU A 133 -0.02 23.29 14.55
C GLU A 133 1.08 23.03 13.53
N ILE A 134 0.88 22.05 12.66
CA ILE A 134 1.82 21.73 11.59
C ILE A 134 1.11 21.69 10.25
N VAL A 135 1.86 21.96 9.18
CA VAL A 135 1.45 21.74 7.80
C VAL A 135 2.31 20.62 7.22
N ILE A 136 1.65 19.62 6.67
CA ILE A 136 2.31 18.50 5.99
C ILE A 136 2.01 18.64 4.50
N ASP A 137 3.03 18.95 3.71
CA ASP A 137 2.89 19.23 2.28
C ASP A 137 3.07 17.98 1.42
N ASN A 138 2.62 18.10 0.15
CA ASN A 138 2.80 17.09 -0.89
C ASN A 138 2.18 15.74 -0.52
N VAL A 139 1.05 15.72 0.18
CA VAL A 139 0.32 14.49 0.48
C VAL A 139 -0.40 13.93 -0.74
N ASP A 140 -0.53 12.61 -0.81
CA ASP A 140 -1.25 11.94 -1.88
C ASP A 140 -2.77 12.00 -1.64
N ASN A 141 -3.47 12.78 -2.44
CA ASN A 141 -4.93 12.89 -2.42
C ASN A 141 -5.62 12.00 -3.46
N SER A 142 -4.86 11.20 -4.24
CA SER A 142 -5.42 10.30 -5.26
C SER A 142 -6.25 9.14 -4.69
N GLY A 143 -6.04 8.81 -3.40
CA GLY A 143 -6.62 7.63 -2.77
C GLY A 143 -5.95 6.31 -3.14
N SER A 144 -4.80 6.36 -3.81
CA SER A 144 -4.05 5.17 -4.20
C SER A 144 -3.29 4.52 -3.03
N GLN A 145 -2.98 5.29 -1.98
CA GLN A 145 -2.34 4.79 -0.77
C GLN A 145 -3.40 4.51 0.31
N GLY A 146 -3.52 3.24 0.73
CA GLY A 146 -4.53 2.81 1.70
C GLY A 146 -4.39 3.47 3.07
N ASP A 147 -3.16 3.82 3.46
CA ASP A 147 -2.83 4.41 4.76
C ASP A 147 -3.42 5.80 4.97
N LYS A 148 -3.88 6.49 3.90
CA LYS A 148 -4.67 7.72 4.02
C LYS A 148 -5.90 7.53 4.90
N ALA A 149 -6.44 6.34 5.03
CA ALA A 149 -7.60 6.02 5.87
C ALA A 149 -7.38 6.39 7.36
N ILE A 150 -6.14 6.54 7.81
CA ILE A 150 -5.82 7.02 9.16
C ILE A 150 -6.46 8.40 9.44
N VAL A 151 -6.58 9.27 8.43
CA VAL A 151 -7.19 10.60 8.58
C VAL A 151 -8.65 10.49 9.01
N ASP A 152 -9.41 9.61 8.36
CA ASP A 152 -10.84 9.41 8.67
C ASP A 152 -11.01 8.78 10.06
N VAL A 153 -10.14 7.81 10.40
CA VAL A 153 -10.12 7.20 11.74
C VAL A 153 -9.89 8.25 12.82
N LEU A 154 -8.92 9.12 12.63
CA LEU A 154 -8.58 10.17 13.61
C LEU A 154 -9.66 11.26 13.68
N LYS A 155 -10.23 11.67 12.55
CA LYS A 155 -11.38 12.59 12.53
C LYS A 155 -12.59 12.03 13.28
N ALA A 156 -12.84 10.72 13.20
CA ALA A 156 -13.91 10.08 13.93
C ALA A 156 -13.77 10.20 15.47
N VAL A 157 -12.55 10.29 15.97
CA VAL A 157 -12.27 10.51 17.39
C VAL A 157 -11.98 12.00 17.73
N GLY A 158 -12.30 12.91 16.82
CA GLY A 158 -12.28 14.35 17.09
C GLY A 158 -10.97 15.06 16.74
N ALA A 159 -10.09 14.47 15.94
CA ALA A 159 -8.89 15.13 15.46
C ALA A 159 -9.21 16.37 14.60
N ASP A 160 -8.48 17.47 14.83
CA ASP A 160 -8.55 18.66 13.97
C ASP A 160 -7.55 18.52 12.83
N ILE A 161 -8.03 17.94 11.74
CA ILE A 161 -7.27 17.73 10.51
C ILE A 161 -8.04 18.39 9.37
N GLU A 162 -7.40 19.33 8.70
CA GLU A 162 -7.91 20.03 7.52
C GLU A 162 -7.12 19.59 6.30
N GLU A 163 -7.82 19.13 5.26
CA GLU A 163 -7.23 18.73 4.00
C GLU A 163 -7.40 19.86 2.99
N ASP A 164 -6.30 20.36 2.42
CA ASP A 164 -6.34 21.31 1.31
C ASP A 164 -5.96 20.59 0.00
N ALA A 165 -6.98 20.31 -0.80
CA ALA A 165 -6.81 19.67 -2.09
C ALA A 165 -6.11 20.55 -3.14
N ASN A 166 -6.10 21.89 -2.97
CA ASN A 166 -5.46 22.80 -3.92
C ASN A 166 -3.93 22.80 -3.78
N THR A 167 -3.46 22.65 -2.53
CA THR A 167 -2.03 22.64 -2.21
C THR A 167 -1.51 21.23 -1.96
N ASN A 168 -2.38 20.21 -1.94
CA ASN A 168 -2.07 18.85 -1.51
C ASN A 168 -1.39 18.84 -0.14
N SER A 169 -1.98 19.54 0.83
CA SER A 169 -1.44 19.61 2.18
C SER A 169 -2.48 19.24 3.25
N LEU A 170 -1.97 18.90 4.43
CA LEU A 170 -2.76 18.73 5.64
C LEU A 170 -2.35 19.79 6.65
N ILE A 171 -3.32 20.41 7.30
CA ILE A 171 -3.10 21.23 8.48
C ILE A 171 -3.60 20.44 9.68
N VAL A 172 -2.72 20.14 10.62
CA VAL A 172 -3.01 19.32 11.79
C VAL A 172 -2.80 20.14 13.05
N ARG A 173 -3.81 20.18 13.93
CA ARG A 173 -3.81 20.99 15.15
C ARG A 173 -4.11 20.13 16.36
N GLY A 174 -3.25 20.22 17.37
CA GLY A 174 -3.40 19.54 18.67
C GLY A 174 -3.46 20.49 19.85
N GLY A 175 -3.85 19.98 21.00
CA GLY A 175 -3.90 20.71 22.25
C GLY A 175 -4.74 21.99 22.17
N THR A 176 -4.18 23.11 22.61
CA THR A 176 -4.85 24.45 22.61
C THR A 176 -5.00 25.04 21.19
N LYS A 177 -4.30 24.48 20.18
CA LYS A 177 -4.42 24.89 18.78
C LYS A 177 -5.61 24.25 18.08
N SER A 178 -6.15 23.15 18.65
CA SER A 178 -7.29 22.46 18.07
C SER A 178 -8.55 23.33 18.12
N ARG A 179 -9.28 23.33 17.01
CA ARG A 179 -10.59 24.01 16.87
C ARG A 179 -11.76 23.10 17.25
N THR A 180 -11.47 21.84 17.56
CA THR A 180 -12.50 20.87 18.00
C THR A 180 -12.86 21.09 19.46
N PRO A 181 -14.10 20.74 19.87
CA PRO A 181 -14.61 21.07 21.22
C PRO A 181 -13.79 20.52 22.39
N PHE A 182 -13.04 19.44 22.14
CA PHE A 182 -12.30 18.76 23.22
C PHE A 182 -10.81 19.11 23.26
N GLY A 183 -10.25 19.70 22.21
CA GLY A 183 -8.80 19.93 22.09
C GLY A 183 -7.95 18.66 22.19
N ARG A 184 -8.60 17.47 22.17
CA ARG A 184 -7.97 16.15 22.33
C ARG A 184 -8.78 15.09 21.61
N LEU A 185 -8.14 13.96 21.34
CA LEU A 185 -8.81 12.77 20.82
C LEU A 185 -9.75 12.18 21.91
N SER A 186 -10.95 11.77 21.50
CA SER A 186 -11.95 11.21 22.43
C SER A 186 -12.89 10.25 21.70
N THR A 187 -13.23 9.16 22.36
CA THR A 187 -14.26 8.20 21.90
C THR A 187 -15.65 8.50 22.45
N GLU A 188 -15.83 9.55 23.25
CA GLU A 188 -17.11 9.86 23.93
C GLU A 188 -18.31 10.05 23.02
N LYS A 189 -18.07 10.36 21.73
CA LYS A 189 -19.13 10.52 20.71
C LYS A 189 -19.39 9.25 19.91
N LEU A 190 -18.63 8.19 20.11
CA LEU A 190 -18.77 6.93 19.43
C LEU A 190 -19.72 5.99 20.18
N GLU A 191 -20.33 5.08 19.45
CA GLU A 191 -21.17 4.04 20.02
C GLU A 191 -20.36 3.22 21.04
N ASN A 192 -20.91 3.04 22.25
CA ASN A 192 -20.25 2.37 23.39
C ASN A 192 -18.87 2.96 23.78
N ASN A 193 -18.55 4.19 23.38
CA ASN A 193 -17.23 4.80 23.57
C ASN A 193 -16.08 3.95 22.97
N GLU A 194 -16.35 3.18 21.93
CA GLU A 194 -15.39 2.29 21.26
C GLU A 194 -15.11 2.75 19.85
N LEU A 195 -13.83 2.78 19.47
CA LEU A 195 -13.38 2.90 18.09
C LEU A 195 -13.00 1.51 17.58
N ARG A 196 -13.74 1.03 16.57
CA ARG A 196 -13.43 -0.23 15.87
C ARG A 196 -12.96 0.07 14.47
N VAL A 197 -11.76 -0.35 14.14
CA VAL A 197 -11.11 -0.08 12.86
C VAL A 197 -10.73 -1.38 12.17
N ASN A 198 -11.11 -1.52 10.90
CA ASN A 198 -10.61 -2.60 10.06
C ASN A 198 -9.35 -2.10 9.32
N ILE A 199 -8.19 -2.59 9.74
CA ILE A 199 -6.89 -2.19 9.20
C ILE A 199 -6.40 -3.07 8.03
N SER A 200 -7.23 -3.96 7.48
CA SER A 200 -6.78 -4.89 6.42
C SER A 200 -6.30 -4.21 5.14
N GLY A 201 -6.69 -2.96 4.91
CA GLY A 201 -6.25 -2.16 3.78
C GLY A 201 -5.05 -1.24 4.06
N PHE A 202 -4.68 -1.06 5.36
CA PHE A 202 -3.60 -0.17 5.80
C PHE A 202 -2.98 -0.66 7.13
N PRO A 203 -2.40 -1.87 7.13
CA PRO A 203 -1.93 -2.52 8.36
C PRO A 203 -0.78 -1.76 9.02
N ASP A 204 0.02 -1.01 8.27
CA ASP A 204 1.21 -0.33 8.76
C ASP A 204 0.87 0.89 9.62
N ALA A 205 -0.31 1.50 9.41
CA ALA A 205 -0.80 2.61 10.24
C ALA A 205 -1.06 2.21 11.71
N ILE A 206 -1.12 0.91 12.05
CA ILE A 206 -1.35 0.45 13.43
C ILE A 206 -0.28 0.97 14.39
N CYS A 207 0.97 1.09 13.93
CA CYS A 207 2.07 1.59 14.75
C CYS A 207 1.89 3.05 15.19
N ALA A 208 1.19 3.84 14.37
CA ALA A 208 0.88 5.23 14.68
C ALA A 208 -0.43 5.36 15.49
N LEU A 209 -1.37 4.41 15.35
CA LEU A 209 -2.66 4.42 16.05
C LEU A 209 -2.60 3.83 17.46
N ALA A 210 -1.60 3.01 17.78
CA ALA A 210 -1.43 2.35 19.07
C ALA A 210 -0.87 3.30 20.14
#